data_343f393c7c31860c89a6b340e2f64960
#
_entry.id   343f393c7c31860c89a6b340e2f64960
#
_cell.length_a   1.000
_cell.length_b   1.000
_cell.length_c   1.000
_cell.angle_alpha   90.00
_cell.angle_beta   90.00
_cell.angle_gamma   90.00
#
_symmetry.space_group_name_H-M   'P 1'
#
loop_
_entity.id
_entity.type
_entity.pdbx_description
1 polymer ?
#
loop_
_entity_poly.entity_id
_entity_poly.type
_entity_poly.pdbx_seq_one_letter_code
_entity_poly.pdbx_strand_id
1 'polypeptide(L)'
;MWEIDEGDLIRFRCHVGHAYTAEVMSVALDESVRRALGSGLRALEERIALFEKLARQAHKQGSERVAASWTEKAHELEHEAQIIRKAIKRVEDVAAKAEAERAAAA
;
A
#
# COMPACT_ATOMS: atom_id res chain seq x y z
N MET A 1 1.71 -17.35 -16.89
CA MET A 1 2.23 -16.34 -15.96
C MET A 1 2.82 -15.17 -16.71
N TRP A 2 2.53 -14.00 -16.25
CA TRP A 2 2.96 -12.77 -16.90
C TRP A 2 4.29 -12.31 -16.34
N GLU A 3 5.29 -12.31 -17.15
CA GLU A 3 6.55 -11.66 -16.80
C GLU A 3 6.79 -10.55 -17.80
N ILE A 4 6.95 -9.35 -17.29
CA ILE A 4 7.35 -8.22 -18.09
C ILE A 4 8.87 -8.18 -18.06
N ASP A 5 9.48 -8.43 -19.20
CA ASP A 5 10.90 -8.31 -19.35
C ASP A 5 11.32 -6.85 -19.16
N GLU A 6 12.45 -6.65 -18.53
CA GLU A 6 13.00 -5.32 -18.28
C GLU A 6 13.15 -4.51 -19.57
N GLY A 7 13.54 -5.19 -20.67
CA GLY A 7 13.63 -4.56 -21.97
C GLY A 7 12.29 -4.06 -22.49
N ASP A 8 11.22 -4.80 -22.26
CA ASP A 8 9.86 -4.42 -22.67
C ASP A 8 9.35 -3.23 -21.85
N LEU A 9 9.67 -3.19 -20.57
CA LEU A 9 9.32 -2.07 -19.70
C LEU A 9 10.02 -0.79 -20.15
N ILE A 10 11.28 -0.87 -20.52
CA ILE A 10 12.05 0.27 -21.02
C ILE A 10 11.46 0.78 -22.33
N ARG A 11 11.12 -0.11 -23.25
CA ARG A 11 10.47 0.26 -24.52
C ARG A 11 9.12 0.92 -24.30
N PHE A 12 8.34 0.40 -23.38
CA PHE A 12 7.05 1.00 -23.02
C PHE A 12 7.25 2.42 -22.51
N ARG A 13 8.19 2.63 -21.63
CA ARG A 13 8.52 3.96 -21.11
C ARG A 13 8.94 4.93 -22.20
N CYS A 14 9.79 4.49 -23.13
CA CYS A 14 10.21 5.31 -24.24
C CYS A 14 9.04 5.67 -25.17
N HIS A 15 8.18 4.71 -25.44
CA HIS A 15 7.01 4.92 -26.30
C HIS A 15 6.02 5.90 -25.68
N VAL A 16 5.71 5.71 -24.40
CA VAL A 16 4.82 6.61 -23.66
C VAL A 16 5.47 7.97 -23.46
N GLY A 17 6.79 8.04 -23.35
CA GLY A 17 7.56 9.28 -23.23
C GLY A 17 7.37 10.24 -24.40
N HIS A 18 7.01 9.75 -25.58
CA HIS A 18 6.67 10.61 -26.72
C HIS A 18 5.33 11.32 -26.53
N ALA A 19 4.40 10.75 -25.74
CA ALA A 19 3.08 11.32 -25.49
C ALA A 19 3.02 12.09 -24.16
N TYR A 20 3.87 11.71 -23.18
CA TYR A 20 3.90 12.30 -21.84
C TYR A 20 5.33 12.60 -21.43
N THR A 21 5.50 13.64 -20.62
CA THR A 21 6.81 13.90 -20.01
C THR A 21 7.08 12.83 -18.95
N ALA A 22 8.34 12.54 -18.69
CA ALA A 22 8.75 11.59 -17.66
C ALA A 22 8.18 11.96 -16.29
N GLU A 23 8.05 13.25 -16.02
CA GLU A 23 7.48 13.77 -14.76
C GLU A 23 6.01 13.42 -14.62
N VAL A 24 5.21 13.59 -15.69
CA VAL A 24 3.80 13.27 -15.69
C VAL A 24 3.60 11.77 -15.49
N MET A 25 4.43 10.95 -16.12
CA MET A 25 4.40 9.49 -15.91
C MET A 25 4.71 9.13 -14.48
N SER A 26 5.73 9.74 -13.90
CA SER A 26 6.12 9.48 -12.52
C SER A 26 5.00 9.80 -11.55
N VAL A 27 4.34 10.95 -11.73
CA VAL A 27 3.19 11.34 -10.90
C VAL A 27 2.02 10.35 -11.05
N ALA A 28 1.73 9.93 -12.27
CA ALA A 28 0.65 8.96 -12.52
C ALA A 28 0.94 7.61 -11.88
N LEU A 29 2.18 7.13 -11.94
CA LEU A 29 2.59 5.89 -11.30
C LEU A 29 2.51 5.99 -9.78
N ASP A 30 2.96 7.09 -9.20
CA ASP A 30 2.90 7.33 -7.76
C ASP A 30 1.45 7.35 -7.27
N GLU A 31 0.55 7.98 -8.01
CA GLU A 31 -0.87 8.00 -7.71
C GLU A 31 -1.47 6.59 -7.75
N SER A 32 -1.13 5.81 -8.76
CA SER A 32 -1.61 4.43 -8.91
C SER A 32 -1.12 3.55 -7.76
N VAL A 33 0.15 3.65 -7.42
CA VAL A 33 0.75 2.91 -6.30
C VAL A 33 0.08 3.32 -4.98
N ARG A 34 -0.11 4.60 -4.76
CA ARG A 34 -0.75 5.11 -3.54
C ARG A 34 -2.17 4.56 -3.39
N ARG A 35 -2.94 4.53 -4.47
CA ARG A 35 -4.31 3.97 -4.45
C ARG A 35 -4.30 2.48 -4.15
N ALA A 36 -3.38 1.73 -4.76
CA ALA A 36 -3.24 0.29 -4.51
C ALA A 36 -2.88 0.02 -3.06
N LEU A 37 -1.93 0.79 -2.51
CA LEU A 37 -1.54 0.67 -1.10
C LEU A 37 -2.70 1.01 -0.18
N GLY A 38 -3.46 2.07 -0.50
CA GLY A 38 -4.64 2.45 0.28
C GLY A 38 -5.72 1.38 0.30
N SER A 39 -5.96 0.74 -0.84
CA SER A 39 -6.91 -0.38 -0.93
C SER A 39 -6.43 -1.58 -0.12
N GLY A 40 -5.15 -1.91 -0.22
CA GLY A 40 -4.54 -2.98 0.56
C GLY A 40 -4.62 -2.73 2.06
N LEU A 41 -4.35 -1.49 2.46
CA LEU A 41 -4.44 -1.09 3.86
C LEU A 41 -5.87 -1.25 4.40
N ARG A 42 -6.87 -0.81 3.65
CA ARG A 42 -8.27 -0.96 4.05
C ARG A 42 -8.65 -2.43 4.22
N ALA A 43 -8.20 -3.29 3.29
CA ALA A 43 -8.47 -4.72 3.38
C ALA A 43 -7.85 -5.32 4.64
N LEU A 44 -6.63 -4.92 4.99
CA LEU A 44 -5.98 -5.36 6.23
C LEU A 44 -6.71 -4.85 7.47
N GLU A 45 -7.11 -3.60 7.48
CA GLU A 45 -7.84 -3.01 8.61
C GLU A 45 -9.17 -3.71 8.85
N GLU A 46 -9.88 -4.06 7.76
CA GLU A 46 -11.12 -4.84 7.87
C GLU A 46 -10.88 -6.23 8.45
N ARG A 47 -9.80 -6.90 8.03
CA ARG A 47 -9.44 -8.20 8.58
C ARG A 47 -9.02 -8.12 10.05
N ILE A 48 -8.26 -7.10 10.40
CA ILE A 48 -7.88 -6.87 11.80
C ILE A 48 -9.13 -6.71 12.66
N ALA A 49 -10.07 -5.88 12.22
CA ALA A 49 -11.32 -5.68 12.94
C ALA A 49 -12.11 -6.97 13.10
N LEU A 50 -12.15 -7.81 12.05
CA LEU A 50 -12.80 -9.12 12.11
C LEU A 50 -12.14 -10.04 13.13
N PHE A 51 -10.81 -10.13 13.11
CA PHE A 51 -10.08 -11.00 14.03
C PHE A 51 -10.22 -10.53 15.48
N GLU A 52 -10.24 -9.23 15.71
CA GLU A 52 -10.49 -8.69 17.04
C GLU A 52 -11.90 -9.03 17.54
N LYS A 53 -12.87 -8.96 16.62
CA LYS A 53 -14.25 -9.36 16.94
C LYS A 53 -14.33 -10.83 17.29
N LEU A 54 -13.67 -11.69 16.52
CA LEU A 54 -13.63 -13.14 16.77
C LEU A 54 -12.93 -13.44 18.10
N ALA A 55 -11.88 -12.70 18.42
CA ALA A 55 -11.22 -12.85 19.72
C ALA A 55 -12.15 -12.51 20.87
N ARG A 56 -12.90 -11.42 20.76
CA ARG A 56 -13.87 -11.03 21.81
C ARG A 56 -14.97 -12.08 21.96
N GLN A 57 -15.47 -12.62 20.85
CA GLN A 57 -16.49 -13.66 20.90
C GLN A 57 -15.96 -14.93 21.58
N ALA A 58 -14.75 -15.34 21.23
CA ALA A 58 -14.12 -16.51 21.84
C ALA A 58 -13.90 -16.32 23.35
N HIS A 59 -13.50 -15.12 23.75
CA HIS A 59 -13.33 -14.77 25.15
C HIS A 59 -14.65 -14.87 25.93
N LYS A 60 -15.74 -14.36 25.37
CA LYS A 60 -17.08 -14.44 25.96
C LYS A 60 -17.55 -15.87 26.11
N GLN A 61 -17.14 -16.75 25.22
CA GLN A 61 -17.51 -18.19 25.27
C GLN A 61 -16.57 -18.99 26.17
N GLY A 62 -15.60 -18.35 26.80
CA GLY A 62 -14.65 -19.02 27.67
C GLY A 62 -13.51 -19.73 26.91
N SER A 63 -13.40 -19.51 25.60
CA SER A 63 -12.39 -20.17 24.78
C SER A 63 -11.14 -19.28 24.69
N GLU A 64 -10.41 -19.18 25.80
CA GLU A 64 -9.24 -18.29 25.89
C GLU A 64 -8.13 -18.65 24.91
N ARG A 65 -7.95 -19.93 24.62
CA ARG A 65 -6.97 -20.39 23.67
C ARG A 65 -7.28 -19.91 22.24
N VAL A 66 -8.55 -20.00 21.86
CA VAL A 66 -9.03 -19.54 20.56
C VAL A 66 -8.95 -18.01 20.50
N ALA A 67 -9.34 -17.33 21.58
CA ALA A 67 -9.24 -15.88 21.68
C ALA A 67 -7.79 -15.40 21.46
N ALA A 68 -6.83 -16.06 22.12
CA ALA A 68 -5.42 -15.73 21.97
C ALA A 68 -4.93 -15.93 20.55
N SER A 69 -5.39 -16.97 19.87
CA SER A 69 -5.03 -17.23 18.48
C SER A 69 -5.53 -16.11 17.55
N TRP A 70 -6.75 -15.66 17.72
CA TRP A 70 -7.28 -14.55 16.92
C TRP A 70 -6.58 -13.24 17.22
N THR A 71 -6.26 -12.97 18.47
CA THR A 71 -5.51 -11.78 18.88
C THR A 71 -4.12 -11.76 18.23
N GLU A 72 -3.45 -12.89 18.19
CA GLU A 72 -2.14 -13.02 17.57
C GLU A 72 -2.21 -12.73 16.07
N LYS A 73 -3.21 -13.27 15.39
CA LYS A 73 -3.43 -13.02 13.96
C LYS A 73 -3.70 -11.54 13.68
N ALA A 74 -4.52 -10.91 14.51
CA ALA A 74 -4.78 -9.48 14.39
C ALA A 74 -3.50 -8.67 14.57
N HIS A 75 -2.66 -9.06 15.52
CA HIS A 75 -1.39 -8.39 15.78
C HIS A 75 -0.42 -8.51 14.60
N GLU A 76 -0.33 -9.69 14.00
CA GLU A 76 0.49 -9.91 12.81
C GLU A 76 0.05 -9.01 11.65
N LEU A 77 -1.26 -8.93 11.42
CA LEU A 77 -1.80 -8.07 10.36
C LEU A 77 -1.61 -6.59 10.67
N GLU A 78 -1.68 -6.20 11.95
CA GLU A 78 -1.40 -4.81 12.33
C GLU A 78 0.05 -4.44 12.02
N HIS A 79 0.97 -5.37 12.20
CA HIS A 79 2.36 -5.16 11.82
C HIS A 79 2.50 -4.90 10.31
N GLU A 80 1.80 -5.72 9.49
CA GLU A 80 1.78 -5.53 8.04
C GLU A 80 1.13 -4.19 7.67
N ALA A 81 0.05 -3.81 8.35
CA ALA A 81 -0.62 -2.55 8.12
C ALA A 81 0.30 -1.35 8.40
N GLN A 82 1.13 -1.44 9.44
CA GLN A 82 2.10 -0.39 9.74
C GLN A 82 3.13 -0.22 8.62
N ILE A 83 3.58 -1.33 8.03
CA ILE A 83 4.52 -1.29 6.91
C ILE A 83 3.89 -0.54 5.74
N ILE A 84 2.62 -0.84 5.44
CA ILE A 84 1.90 -0.19 4.35
C ILE A 84 1.67 1.30 4.64
N ARG A 85 1.31 1.67 5.87
CA ARG A 85 1.14 3.07 6.25
C ARG A 85 2.42 3.87 6.05
N LYS A 86 3.55 3.30 6.41
CA LYS A 86 4.86 3.92 6.20
C LYS A 86 5.18 4.06 4.70
N ALA A 87 4.84 3.04 3.92
CA ALA A 87 5.03 3.09 2.47
C ALA A 87 4.19 4.19 1.83
N ILE A 88 2.93 4.33 2.23
CA ILE A 88 2.04 5.39 1.75
C ILE A 88 2.62 6.76 2.05
N LYS A 89 3.07 6.96 3.29
CA LYS A 89 3.66 8.22 3.70
C LYS A 89 4.91 8.54 2.87
N ARG A 90 5.74 7.54 2.61
CA ARG A 90 6.94 7.73 1.79
C ARG A 90 6.59 8.15 0.36
N VAL A 91 5.59 7.53 -0.24
CA VAL A 91 5.12 7.89 -1.58
C VAL A 91 4.59 9.33 -1.59
N GLU A 92 3.81 9.71 -0.60
CA GLU A 92 3.29 11.08 -0.46
C GLU A 92 4.41 12.10 -0.27
N ASP A 93 5.41 11.80 0.55
CA ASP A 93 6.55 12.67 0.79
C ASP A 93 7.37 12.87 -0.48
N VAL A 94 7.60 11.81 -1.25
CA VAL A 94 8.31 11.88 -2.53
C VAL A 94 7.55 12.73 -3.53
N ALA A 95 6.24 12.56 -3.63
CA ALA A 95 5.39 13.34 -4.53
C ALA A 95 5.40 14.82 -4.14
N ALA A 96 5.29 15.13 -2.85
CA ALA A 96 5.32 16.50 -2.35
C ALA A 96 6.68 17.17 -2.64
N LYS A 97 7.76 16.42 -2.46
CA LYS A 97 9.11 16.92 -2.75
C LYS A 97 9.29 17.23 -4.24
N ALA A 98 8.84 16.34 -5.11
CA ALA A 98 8.90 16.53 -6.55
C ALA A 98 8.11 17.76 -6.98
N GLU A 99 6.93 17.97 -6.40
CA GLU A 99 6.11 19.14 -6.66
C GLU A 99 6.79 20.43 -6.22
N ALA A 100 7.40 20.43 -5.03
CA ALA A 100 8.14 21.58 -4.53
C ALA A 100 9.34 21.92 -5.42
N GLU A 101 10.06 20.92 -5.90
CA GLU A 101 11.19 21.11 -6.80
C GLU A 101 10.74 21.70 -8.14
N ARG A 102 9.62 21.26 -8.68
CA ARG A 102 9.04 21.83 -9.91
C ARG A 102 8.62 23.28 -9.72
N ALA A 103 8.00 23.58 -8.60
CA ALA A 103 7.59 24.96 -8.28
C ALA A 103 8.81 25.88 -8.16
N ALA A 104 9.90 25.39 -7.56
CA ALA A 104 11.13 26.16 -7.41
C ALA A 104 11.84 26.39 -8.74
N ALA A 105 11.69 25.49 -9.71
CA ALA A 105 12.32 25.58 -11.02
C ALA A 105 11.55 26.45 -12.01
N ALA A 106 10.32 26.81 -11.72
CA ALA A 106 9.45 27.59 -12.60
C ALA A 106 9.80 29.08 -12.65
#